data_279b35dfd58d7eaac1990e9ef2190902
#
_entry.id   279b35dfd58d7eaac1990e9ef2190902
#
_cell.length_a   1.000
_cell.length_b   1.000
_cell.length_c   1.000
_cell.angle_alpha   90.00
_cell.angle_beta   90.00
_cell.angle_gamma   90.00
#
_symmetry.space_group_name_H-M   'P 1'
#
loop_
_entity.id
_entity.type
_entity.pdbx_description
1 polymer ?
#
loop_
_entity_poly.entity_id
_entity_poly.type
_entity_poly.pdbx_seq_one_letter_code
_entity_poly.pdbx_strand_id
1 'polypeptide(L)'
;FEESIGMLDTNYKITERKEKEKIILCSCATGIGTAEKLKEILEESLPDKLPVKVLTYDYSTLVKNQLESDFFDRYEVICIIGTLDPKIPDLKFVSLENFIMNESFDFLWTYFEGMITPAEMNQFQQNLLKNFSLTNIIMSLTFLNPDKLLEYVADSLNVLQREMNVVFSNNICFGLYVHICCLIERLVLKEGIDVYTKSIDDCSLLFKDFYYQLKESFQKVEKYYRIDIPVEEAEYIYMYINNMKESQSNEDDE
;
A
#
# COMPACT_ATOMS: atom_id res chain seq x y z
N PHE A 1 -74.58 -3.60 20.94
CA PHE A 1 -73.67 -3.05 19.93
C PHE A 1 -72.28 -3.10 20.55
N GLU A 2 -71.57 -4.17 20.32
CA GLU A 2 -70.14 -4.33 20.64
C GLU A 2 -69.38 -4.09 19.36
N GLU A 3 -68.60 -3.03 19.30
CA GLU A 3 -67.61 -2.78 18.23
C GLU A 3 -66.26 -3.31 18.68
N SER A 4 -65.82 -4.34 17.99
CA SER A 4 -64.51 -4.92 18.10
C SER A 4 -63.48 -3.96 17.53
N ILE A 5 -62.66 -3.37 18.39
CA ILE A 5 -61.45 -2.64 17.99
C ILE A 5 -60.36 -3.65 17.75
N GLY A 6 -60.05 -3.92 16.48
CA GLY A 6 -58.94 -4.76 16.09
C GLY A 6 -57.61 -4.10 16.48
N MET A 7 -56.85 -4.76 17.37
CA MET A 7 -55.45 -4.43 17.62
C MET A 7 -54.63 -4.71 16.37
N LEU A 8 -54.17 -3.65 15.74
CA LEU A 8 -53.10 -3.72 14.76
C LEU A 8 -51.78 -3.99 15.50
N ASP A 9 -51.39 -5.26 15.48
CA ASP A 9 -50.09 -5.72 15.96
C ASP A 9 -49.02 -5.27 14.94
N THR A 10 -48.57 -4.03 15.10
CA THR A 10 -47.41 -3.53 14.33
C THR A 10 -46.14 -4.01 15.00
N ASN A 11 -45.77 -5.26 14.74
CA ASN A 11 -44.43 -5.74 14.98
C ASN A 11 -43.43 -5.00 14.06
N TYR A 12 -43.12 -3.76 14.40
CA TYR A 12 -41.92 -3.11 13.89
C TYR A 12 -40.73 -3.83 14.54
N LYS A 13 -40.18 -4.84 13.86
CA LYS A 13 -38.81 -5.27 14.09
C LYS A 13 -37.91 -4.07 13.76
N ILE A 14 -37.55 -3.35 14.82
CA ILE A 14 -36.37 -2.45 14.77
C ILE A 14 -35.20 -3.41 14.54
N THR A 15 -34.82 -3.60 13.30
CA THR A 15 -33.52 -4.18 12.97
C THR A 15 -32.51 -3.17 13.48
N GLU A 16 -31.94 -3.42 14.66
CA GLU A 16 -30.75 -2.73 15.12
C GLU A 16 -29.76 -2.79 13.95
N ARG A 17 -29.53 -1.67 13.27
CA ARG A 17 -28.42 -1.55 12.34
C ARG A 17 -27.17 -1.74 13.19
N LYS A 18 -26.56 -2.92 13.13
CA LYS A 18 -25.22 -3.11 13.69
C LYS A 18 -24.35 -2.02 13.14
N GLU A 19 -23.78 -1.23 14.03
CA GLU A 19 -22.80 -0.21 13.67
C GLU A 19 -21.66 -0.91 12.94
N LYS A 20 -21.30 -0.42 11.75
CA LYS A 20 -20.24 -1.04 10.94
C LYS A 20 -18.90 -0.81 11.64
N GLU A 21 -18.06 -1.83 11.63
CA GLU A 21 -16.70 -1.68 12.13
C GLU A 21 -15.89 -0.78 11.17
N LYS A 22 -15.26 0.23 11.73
CA LYS A 22 -14.37 1.14 10.97
C LYS A 22 -13.04 0.46 10.72
N ILE A 23 -12.59 0.49 9.47
CA ILE A 23 -11.35 -0.18 9.08
C ILE A 23 -10.47 0.68 8.18
N ILE A 24 -9.17 0.45 8.30
CA ILE A 24 -8.16 0.85 7.32
C ILE A 24 -7.73 -0.43 6.60
N LEU A 25 -7.70 -0.42 5.27
CA LEU A 25 -7.22 -1.54 4.46
C LEU A 25 -5.76 -1.32 4.07
N CYS A 26 -4.91 -2.28 4.37
CA CYS A 26 -3.55 -2.34 3.84
C CYS A 26 -3.51 -3.25 2.61
N SER A 27 -3.08 -2.71 1.46
CA SER A 27 -2.98 -3.47 0.22
C SER A 27 -1.75 -3.02 -0.57
N CYS A 28 -0.79 -3.93 -0.73
CA CYS A 28 0.47 -3.64 -1.40
C CYS A 28 0.64 -4.48 -2.66
N ALA A 29 1.10 -3.85 -3.74
CA ALA A 29 1.37 -4.52 -5.01
C ALA A 29 2.50 -5.58 -4.90
N THR A 30 3.37 -5.44 -3.88
CA THR A 30 4.41 -6.42 -3.54
C THR A 30 3.88 -7.73 -2.92
N GLY A 31 2.58 -7.79 -2.62
CA GLY A 31 1.92 -8.96 -2.09
C GLY A 31 1.44 -8.82 -0.64
N ILE A 32 0.73 -9.85 -0.19
CA ILE A 32 0.03 -9.85 1.11
C ILE A 32 0.98 -9.74 2.31
N GLY A 33 2.17 -10.35 2.23
CA GLY A 33 3.15 -10.29 3.31
C GLY A 33 3.61 -8.87 3.63
N THR A 34 3.84 -8.04 2.60
CA THR A 34 4.15 -6.62 2.78
C THR A 34 2.96 -5.86 3.40
N ALA A 35 1.74 -6.17 2.97
CA ALA A 35 0.53 -5.57 3.54
C ALA A 35 0.33 -5.94 5.01
N GLU A 36 0.67 -7.18 5.41
CA GLU A 36 0.63 -7.63 6.80
C GLU A 36 1.64 -6.89 7.68
N LYS A 37 2.86 -6.71 7.21
CA LYS A 37 3.87 -5.93 7.94
C LYS A 37 3.47 -4.46 8.08
N LEU A 38 2.91 -3.88 7.02
CA LEU A 38 2.38 -2.52 7.05
C LEU A 38 1.24 -2.40 8.09
N LYS A 39 0.37 -3.39 8.17
CA LYS A 39 -0.68 -3.47 9.19
C LYS A 39 -0.08 -3.49 10.59
N GLU A 40 0.92 -4.35 10.87
CA GLU A 40 1.58 -4.43 12.19
C GLU A 40 2.12 -3.06 12.62
N ILE A 41 2.85 -2.37 11.74
CA ILE A 41 3.39 -1.04 12.01
C ILE A 41 2.29 0.00 12.28
N LEU A 42 1.19 -0.06 11.52
CA LEU A 42 0.04 0.82 11.72
C LEU A 42 -0.64 0.57 13.07
N GLU A 43 -0.89 -0.70 13.42
CA GLU A 43 -1.53 -1.10 14.68
C GLU A 43 -0.68 -0.66 15.89
N GLU A 44 0.66 -0.75 15.80
CA GLU A 44 1.57 -0.25 16.84
C GLU A 44 1.57 1.28 16.97
N SER A 45 1.16 1.98 15.94
CA SER A 45 1.15 3.45 15.91
C SER A 45 -0.18 4.04 16.34
N LEU A 46 -1.28 3.33 16.10
CA LEU A 46 -2.64 3.79 16.42
C LEU A 46 -2.87 3.90 17.94
N PRO A 47 -3.66 4.87 18.39
CA PRO A 47 -4.07 4.95 19.80
C PRO A 47 -4.91 3.72 20.21
N ASP A 48 -4.61 3.11 21.36
CA ASP A 48 -5.30 1.91 21.89
C ASP A 48 -6.82 2.05 21.98
N LYS A 49 -7.31 3.26 22.18
CA LYS A 49 -8.74 3.55 22.36
C LYS A 49 -9.50 3.75 21.04
N LEU A 50 -8.78 3.86 19.93
CA LEU A 50 -9.41 4.16 18.66
C LEU A 50 -10.14 2.92 18.13
N PRO A 51 -11.47 2.97 17.92
CA PRO A 51 -12.25 1.82 17.47
C PRO A 51 -12.09 1.59 15.95
N VAL A 52 -10.86 1.48 15.51
CA VAL A 52 -10.48 1.26 14.11
C VAL A 52 -9.62 0.02 14.03
N LYS A 53 -9.98 -0.89 13.13
CA LYS A 53 -9.18 -2.08 12.82
C LYS A 53 -8.37 -1.87 11.57
N VAL A 54 -7.21 -2.49 11.50
CA VAL A 54 -6.41 -2.56 10.27
C VAL A 54 -6.55 -3.95 9.68
N LEU A 55 -6.98 -4.04 8.43
CA LEU A 55 -7.09 -5.31 7.71
C LEU A 55 -6.16 -5.32 6.52
N THR A 56 -5.68 -6.49 6.15
CA THR A 56 -4.92 -6.70 4.92
C THR A 56 -5.81 -7.26 3.82
N TYR A 57 -5.54 -6.86 2.60
CA TYR A 57 -6.21 -7.40 1.42
C TYR A 57 -5.20 -7.59 0.29
N ASP A 58 -5.33 -8.71 -0.42
CA ASP A 58 -4.45 -8.99 -1.56
C ASP A 58 -4.72 -8.01 -2.71
N TYR A 59 -3.67 -7.33 -3.17
CA TYR A 59 -3.77 -6.29 -4.19
C TYR A 59 -4.33 -6.82 -5.51
N SER A 60 -3.86 -7.99 -5.95
CA SER A 60 -4.28 -8.58 -7.22
C SER A 60 -5.75 -8.97 -7.18
N THR A 61 -6.22 -9.48 -6.03
CA THR A 61 -7.62 -9.82 -5.80
C THR A 61 -8.47 -8.55 -5.77
N LEU A 62 -8.00 -7.50 -5.10
CA LEU A 62 -8.69 -6.22 -4.99
C LEU A 62 -8.88 -5.55 -6.35
N VAL A 63 -7.84 -5.55 -7.19
CA VAL A 63 -7.91 -4.99 -8.56
C VAL A 63 -8.83 -5.81 -9.47
N LYS A 64 -8.81 -7.15 -9.37
CA LYS A 64 -9.60 -8.01 -10.25
C LYS A 64 -11.08 -8.09 -9.88
N ASN A 65 -11.36 -8.25 -8.58
CA ASN A 65 -12.69 -8.60 -8.09
C ASN A 65 -13.38 -7.45 -7.36
N GLN A 66 -12.64 -6.39 -7.01
CA GLN A 66 -13.06 -5.36 -6.08
C GLN A 66 -13.48 -5.94 -4.71
N LEU A 67 -14.12 -5.14 -3.89
CA LEU A 67 -14.69 -5.61 -2.62
C LEU A 67 -16.14 -6.05 -2.85
N GLU A 68 -16.49 -7.22 -2.32
CA GLU A 68 -17.84 -7.74 -2.41
C GLU A 68 -18.82 -6.88 -1.58
N SER A 69 -20.11 -6.85 -1.97
CA SER A 69 -21.13 -6.08 -1.28
C SER A 69 -21.22 -6.42 0.21
N ASP A 70 -21.09 -7.70 0.55
CA ASP A 70 -21.12 -8.21 1.94
C ASP A 70 -19.98 -7.66 2.81
N PHE A 71 -18.86 -7.24 2.18
CA PHE A 71 -17.77 -6.59 2.88
C PHE A 71 -18.22 -5.22 3.40
N PHE A 72 -18.90 -4.44 2.57
CA PHE A 72 -19.42 -3.12 2.95
C PHE A 72 -20.61 -3.20 3.92
N ASP A 73 -21.28 -4.34 4.02
CA ASP A 73 -22.33 -4.54 5.02
C ASP A 73 -21.75 -4.64 6.44
N ARG A 74 -20.54 -5.15 6.56
CA ARG A 74 -19.82 -5.34 7.84
C ARG A 74 -18.89 -4.20 8.20
N TYR A 75 -18.25 -3.60 7.21
CA TYR A 75 -17.17 -2.65 7.41
C TYR A 75 -17.46 -1.29 6.79
N GLU A 76 -17.04 -0.24 7.49
CA GLU A 76 -16.87 1.12 6.97
C GLU A 76 -15.37 1.32 6.67
N VAL A 77 -15.02 1.33 5.38
CA VAL A 77 -13.64 1.52 4.96
C VAL A 77 -13.29 3.00 4.99
N ILE A 78 -12.40 3.40 5.90
CA ILE A 78 -11.91 4.77 6.02
C ILE A 78 -11.04 5.13 4.83
N CYS A 79 -10.05 4.29 4.55
CA CYS A 79 -9.16 4.42 3.40
C CYS A 79 -8.44 3.10 3.10
N ILE A 80 -7.82 3.05 1.92
CA ILE A 80 -6.87 2.01 1.53
C ILE A 80 -5.48 2.63 1.61
N ILE A 81 -4.54 2.00 2.33
CA ILE A 81 -3.13 2.39 2.39
C ILE A 81 -2.31 1.34 1.64
N GLY A 82 -1.44 1.79 0.76
CA GLY A 82 -0.62 0.86 -0.02
C GLY A 82 0.40 1.55 -0.90
N THR A 83 1.12 0.74 -1.68
CA THR A 83 2.17 1.23 -2.59
C THR A 83 1.63 1.64 -3.97
N LEU A 84 0.48 1.09 -4.38
CA LEU A 84 -0.14 1.38 -5.67
C LEU A 84 -1.66 1.45 -5.52
N ASP A 85 -2.29 2.45 -6.15
CA ASP A 85 -3.73 2.65 -6.09
C ASP A 85 -4.50 1.53 -6.84
N PRO A 86 -5.35 0.75 -6.14
CA PRO A 86 -6.15 -0.30 -6.76
C PRO A 86 -7.35 0.24 -7.57
N LYS A 87 -7.57 1.56 -7.58
CA LYS A 87 -8.67 2.24 -8.32
C LYS A 87 -10.06 1.73 -7.93
N ILE A 88 -10.31 1.53 -6.64
CA ILE A 88 -11.63 1.13 -6.15
C ILE A 88 -12.54 2.37 -6.09
N PRO A 89 -13.69 2.35 -6.77
CA PRO A 89 -14.64 3.46 -6.74
C PRO A 89 -15.06 3.81 -5.30
N ASP A 90 -15.24 5.10 -5.05
CA ASP A 90 -15.74 5.65 -3.77
C ASP A 90 -14.86 5.37 -2.53
N LEU A 91 -13.71 4.74 -2.68
CA LEU A 91 -12.75 4.56 -1.60
C LEU A 91 -11.55 5.48 -1.76
N LYS A 92 -11.19 6.14 -0.67
CA LYS A 92 -10.00 6.98 -0.60
C LYS A 92 -8.76 6.08 -0.60
N PHE A 93 -7.88 6.26 -1.57
CA PHE A 93 -6.54 5.70 -1.52
C PHE A 93 -5.55 6.71 -0.93
N VAL A 94 -4.66 6.22 -0.11
CA VAL A 94 -3.55 6.97 0.48
C VAL A 94 -2.28 6.19 0.15
N SER A 95 -1.39 6.78 -0.62
CA SER A 95 -0.11 6.14 -0.87
C SER A 95 0.69 6.04 0.42
N LEU A 96 1.48 4.99 0.55
CA LEU A 96 2.32 4.78 1.72
C LEU A 96 3.27 5.96 1.94
N GLU A 97 3.78 6.53 0.88
CA GLU A 97 4.65 7.71 0.87
C GLU A 97 3.96 8.93 1.47
N ASN A 98 2.76 9.27 0.96
CA ASN A 98 1.98 10.41 1.44
C ASN A 98 1.54 10.22 2.89
N PHE A 99 1.26 8.97 3.27
CA PHE A 99 0.92 8.60 4.64
C PHE A 99 2.10 8.88 5.60
N ILE A 100 3.32 8.50 5.22
CA ILE A 100 4.53 8.71 6.02
C ILE A 100 4.96 10.17 6.02
N MET A 101 4.84 10.86 4.88
CA MET A 101 5.18 12.28 4.74
C MET A 101 4.18 13.23 5.40
N ASN A 102 3.17 12.72 6.07
CA ASN A 102 2.16 13.50 6.81
C ASN A 102 1.14 14.26 5.93
N GLU A 103 1.16 14.07 4.63
CA GLU A 103 0.28 14.78 3.69
C GLU A 103 -1.19 14.34 3.80
N SER A 104 -1.45 13.20 4.45
CA SER A 104 -2.80 12.63 4.58
C SER A 104 -3.40 12.75 5.99
N PHE A 105 -2.73 13.46 6.91
CA PHE A 105 -3.19 13.54 8.30
C PHE A 105 -4.46 14.33 8.49
N ASP A 106 -4.66 15.39 7.72
CA ASP A 106 -5.90 16.19 7.78
C ASP A 106 -7.13 15.35 7.44
N PHE A 107 -6.99 14.44 6.47
CA PHE A 107 -8.02 13.48 6.12
C PHE A 107 -8.33 12.52 7.28
N LEU A 108 -7.32 11.91 7.88
CA LEU A 108 -7.51 11.01 9.03
C LEU A 108 -8.06 11.74 10.24
N TRP A 109 -7.64 12.99 10.48
CA TRP A 109 -8.18 13.82 11.54
C TRP A 109 -9.69 13.97 11.40
N THR A 110 -10.20 14.23 10.19
CA THR A 110 -11.64 14.35 9.93
C THR A 110 -12.41 13.10 10.34
N TYR A 111 -11.82 11.91 10.18
CA TYR A 111 -12.45 10.65 10.59
C TYR A 111 -12.34 10.37 12.10
N PHE A 112 -11.28 10.84 12.73
CA PHE A 112 -10.99 10.56 14.14
C PHE A 112 -11.46 11.68 15.06
N GLU A 113 -11.94 12.80 14.50
CA GLU A 113 -12.46 13.92 15.25
C GLU A 113 -13.59 13.46 16.19
N GLY A 114 -13.48 13.81 17.47
CA GLY A 114 -14.41 13.38 18.51
C GLY A 114 -14.17 11.98 19.09
N MET A 115 -13.27 11.17 18.49
CA MET A 115 -12.86 9.86 19.03
C MET A 115 -11.57 9.95 19.83
N ILE A 116 -10.66 10.83 19.41
CA ILE A 116 -9.37 11.09 20.08
C ILE A 116 -9.15 12.58 20.28
N THR A 117 -8.31 12.92 21.25
CA THR A 117 -7.91 14.30 21.53
C THR A 117 -6.80 14.77 20.58
N PRO A 118 -6.60 16.10 20.41
CA PRO A 118 -5.47 16.62 19.64
C PRO A 118 -4.11 16.11 20.14
N ALA A 119 -3.97 15.87 21.44
CA ALA A 119 -2.73 15.33 22.02
C ALA A 119 -2.49 13.87 21.59
N GLU A 120 -3.55 13.04 21.58
CA GLU A 120 -3.48 11.65 21.09
C GLU A 120 -3.20 11.60 19.59
N MET A 121 -3.76 12.53 18.81
CA MET A 121 -3.44 12.64 17.37
C MET A 121 -1.98 13.03 17.14
N ASN A 122 -1.44 13.99 17.89
CA ASN A 122 -0.02 14.34 17.82
C ASN A 122 0.86 13.13 18.20
N GLN A 123 0.48 12.39 19.23
CA GLN A 123 1.22 11.18 19.62
C GLN A 123 1.17 10.11 18.52
N PHE A 124 0.02 9.92 17.88
CA PHE A 124 -0.13 9.03 16.73
C PHE A 124 0.80 9.44 15.58
N GLN A 125 0.85 10.74 15.22
CA GLN A 125 1.79 11.25 14.22
C GLN A 125 3.25 10.96 14.58
N GLN A 126 3.65 11.21 15.83
CA GLN A 126 5.02 10.95 16.29
C GLN A 126 5.35 9.45 16.25
N ASN A 127 4.42 8.60 16.65
CA ASN A 127 4.59 7.14 16.59
C ASN A 127 4.74 6.68 15.13
N LEU A 128 3.92 7.22 14.22
CA LEU A 128 4.04 6.93 12.80
C LEU A 128 5.41 7.32 12.25
N LEU A 129 5.84 8.55 12.46
CA LEU A 129 7.17 9.01 12.00
C LEU A 129 8.29 8.14 12.55
N LYS A 130 8.19 7.73 13.80
CA LYS A 130 9.17 6.83 14.43
C LYS A 130 9.15 5.44 13.82
N ASN A 131 7.97 4.83 13.71
CA ASN A 131 7.80 3.45 13.27
C ASN A 131 7.97 3.30 11.76
N PHE A 132 7.61 4.33 10.99
CA PHE A 132 7.76 4.38 9.55
C PHE A 132 9.05 5.06 9.05
N SER A 133 10.07 5.23 9.89
CA SER A 133 11.38 5.61 9.32
C SER A 133 11.81 4.53 8.31
N LEU A 134 12.42 4.94 7.20
CA LEU A 134 12.80 3.99 6.13
C LEU A 134 13.58 2.78 6.67
N THR A 135 14.51 3.02 7.60
CA THR A 135 15.28 1.95 8.23
C THR A 135 14.39 0.99 9.01
N ASN A 136 13.45 1.51 9.83
CA ASN A 136 12.55 0.66 10.61
C ASN A 136 11.59 -0.14 9.73
N ILE A 137 11.08 0.48 8.65
CA ILE A 137 10.27 -0.24 7.66
C ILE A 137 11.06 -1.40 7.07
N ILE A 138 12.28 -1.13 6.60
CA ILE A 138 13.11 -2.18 6.01
C ILE A 138 13.46 -3.26 7.04
N MET A 139 13.79 -2.88 8.28
CA MET A 139 14.02 -3.85 9.37
C MET A 139 12.79 -4.71 9.67
N SER A 140 11.59 -4.15 9.56
CA SER A 140 10.33 -4.87 9.81
C SER A 140 9.90 -5.73 8.62
N LEU A 141 10.29 -5.33 7.41
CA LEU A 141 9.88 -5.97 6.17
C LEU A 141 10.83 -7.07 5.72
N THR A 142 12.10 -7.09 6.19
CA THR A 142 13.11 -8.00 5.66
C THR A 142 13.92 -8.74 6.74
N PHE A 143 14.32 -9.97 6.46
CA PHE A 143 15.36 -10.71 7.23
C PHE A 143 16.78 -10.38 6.77
N LEU A 144 16.88 -9.65 5.66
CA LEU A 144 18.18 -9.28 5.09
C LEU A 144 18.79 -8.15 5.92
N ASN A 145 20.11 -7.99 5.82
CA ASN A 145 20.77 -6.87 6.48
C ASN A 145 20.28 -5.54 5.84
N PRO A 146 19.55 -4.69 6.57
CA PRO A 146 18.89 -3.52 6.00
C PRO A 146 19.88 -2.48 5.47
N ASP A 147 21.03 -2.27 6.12
CA ASP A 147 22.03 -1.29 5.70
C ASP A 147 22.63 -1.67 4.34
N LYS A 148 22.97 -2.95 4.19
CA LYS A 148 23.48 -3.47 2.92
C LYS A 148 22.41 -3.44 1.82
N LEU A 149 21.19 -3.82 2.15
CA LEU A 149 20.09 -3.83 1.21
C LEU A 149 19.80 -2.42 0.69
N LEU A 150 19.71 -1.43 1.60
CA LEU A 150 19.51 -0.03 1.24
C LEU A 150 20.66 0.54 0.41
N GLU A 151 21.92 0.21 0.76
CA GLU A 151 23.10 0.63 -0.03
C GLU A 151 23.00 0.13 -1.48
N TYR A 152 22.73 -1.16 -1.68
CA TYR A 152 22.63 -1.75 -3.01
C TYR A 152 21.44 -1.21 -3.81
N VAL A 153 20.28 -1.05 -3.18
CA VAL A 153 19.08 -0.52 -3.84
C VAL A 153 19.30 0.96 -4.21
N ALA A 154 19.91 1.76 -3.31
CA ALA A 154 20.25 3.15 -3.59
C ALA A 154 21.17 3.29 -4.81
N ASP A 155 22.25 2.49 -4.86
CA ASP A 155 23.17 2.47 -6.00
C ASP A 155 22.43 2.12 -7.29
N SER A 156 21.57 1.10 -7.26
CA SER A 156 20.81 0.65 -8.43
C SER A 156 19.80 1.69 -8.93
N LEU A 157 19.09 2.34 -8.00
CA LEU A 157 18.16 3.42 -8.37
C LEU A 157 18.86 4.63 -8.94
N ASN A 158 20.05 4.97 -8.43
CA ASN A 158 20.88 6.04 -9.00
C ASN A 158 21.36 5.70 -10.43
N VAL A 159 21.68 4.44 -10.70
CA VAL A 159 22.01 3.99 -12.06
C VAL A 159 20.78 4.08 -12.95
N LEU A 160 19.64 3.54 -12.51
CA LEU A 160 18.39 3.53 -13.26
C LEU A 160 17.94 4.96 -13.65
N GLN A 161 18.02 5.92 -12.72
CA GLN A 161 17.71 7.33 -13.02
C GLN A 161 18.61 7.90 -14.12
N ARG A 162 19.89 7.54 -14.13
CA ARG A 162 20.82 7.98 -15.18
C ARG A 162 20.50 7.34 -16.53
N GLU A 163 20.27 6.02 -16.56
CA GLU A 163 19.92 5.30 -17.80
C GLU A 163 18.61 5.82 -18.41
N MET A 164 17.62 6.10 -17.57
CA MET A 164 16.34 6.68 -18.00
C MET A 164 16.41 8.18 -18.28
N ASN A 165 17.52 8.85 -17.93
CA ASN A 165 17.68 10.32 -17.98
C ASN A 165 16.55 11.06 -17.22
N VAL A 166 16.21 10.61 -16.02
CA VAL A 166 15.16 11.18 -15.16
C VAL A 166 15.68 11.35 -13.74
N VAL A 167 15.03 12.24 -12.99
CA VAL A 167 15.20 12.36 -11.54
C VAL A 167 13.87 11.95 -10.88
N PHE A 168 13.91 10.98 -10.00
CA PHE A 168 12.74 10.59 -9.25
C PHE A 168 12.51 11.55 -8.09
N SER A 169 11.25 11.91 -7.83
CA SER A 169 10.88 12.63 -6.62
C SER A 169 11.15 11.78 -5.37
N ASN A 170 11.17 12.43 -4.19
CA ASN A 170 11.35 11.72 -2.93
C ASN A 170 10.28 10.64 -2.71
N ASN A 171 9.03 10.91 -3.10
CA ASN A 171 7.91 9.98 -2.98
C ASN A 171 8.13 8.74 -3.86
N ILE A 172 8.53 8.94 -5.12
CA ILE A 172 8.86 7.82 -6.03
C ILE A 172 10.02 7.01 -5.46
N CYS A 173 11.10 7.67 -5.02
CA CYS A 173 12.24 6.99 -4.42
C CYS A 173 11.84 6.15 -3.22
N PHE A 174 11.05 6.72 -2.30
CA PHE A 174 10.62 6.03 -1.09
C PHE A 174 9.83 4.75 -1.41
N GLY A 175 8.81 4.86 -2.26
CA GLY A 175 8.01 3.71 -2.66
C GLY A 175 8.82 2.64 -3.38
N LEU A 176 9.76 3.04 -4.24
CA LEU A 176 10.69 2.11 -4.90
C LEU A 176 11.61 1.41 -3.89
N TYR A 177 12.13 2.12 -2.86
CA TYR A 177 12.92 1.48 -1.81
C TYR A 177 12.13 0.38 -1.12
N VAL A 178 10.92 0.70 -0.65
CA VAL A 178 10.06 -0.28 0.06
C VAL A 178 9.74 -1.46 -0.87
N HIS A 179 9.27 -1.18 -2.08
CA HIS A 179 8.90 -2.23 -3.04
C HIS A 179 10.06 -3.16 -3.37
N ILE A 180 11.21 -2.58 -3.75
CA ILE A 180 12.37 -3.36 -4.22
C ILE A 180 13.00 -4.15 -3.08
N CYS A 181 13.09 -3.58 -1.87
CA CYS A 181 13.60 -4.32 -0.72
C CYS A 181 12.74 -5.56 -0.41
N CYS A 182 11.41 -5.42 -0.41
CA CYS A 182 10.50 -6.55 -0.22
C CYS A 182 10.58 -7.57 -1.37
N LEU A 183 10.74 -7.09 -2.61
CA LEU A 183 10.92 -7.95 -3.77
C LEU A 183 12.19 -8.80 -3.65
N ILE A 184 13.33 -8.17 -3.31
CA ILE A 184 14.60 -8.87 -3.15
C ILE A 184 14.47 -9.98 -2.11
N GLU A 185 13.81 -9.69 -0.98
CA GLU A 185 13.59 -10.69 0.05
C GLU A 185 12.75 -11.87 -0.44
N ARG A 186 11.60 -11.61 -1.07
CA ARG A 186 10.75 -12.67 -1.65
C ARG A 186 11.51 -13.56 -2.63
N LEU A 187 12.32 -12.93 -3.49
CA LEU A 187 13.14 -13.68 -4.45
C LEU A 187 14.23 -14.51 -3.77
N VAL A 188 14.86 -14.00 -2.71
CA VAL A 188 15.83 -14.76 -1.91
C VAL A 188 15.17 -15.95 -1.21
N LEU A 189 14.00 -15.76 -0.63
CA LEU A 189 13.22 -16.80 0.05
C LEU A 189 12.51 -17.75 -0.93
N LYS A 190 12.51 -17.43 -2.22
CA LYS A 190 11.78 -18.13 -3.28
C LYS A 190 10.27 -18.20 -3.03
N GLU A 191 9.70 -17.19 -2.41
CA GLU A 191 8.27 -17.07 -2.17
C GLU A 191 7.54 -16.56 -3.40
N GLY A 192 6.50 -17.26 -3.83
CA GLY A 192 5.64 -16.86 -4.95
C GLY A 192 6.30 -16.88 -6.33
N ILE A 193 7.43 -17.58 -6.51
CA ILE A 193 8.15 -17.66 -7.80
C ILE A 193 7.34 -18.41 -8.86
N ASP A 194 6.48 -19.33 -8.46
CA ASP A 194 5.70 -20.17 -9.38
C ASP A 194 4.65 -19.41 -10.21
N VAL A 195 4.39 -18.14 -9.86
CA VAL A 195 3.45 -17.27 -10.59
C VAL A 195 4.11 -16.47 -11.73
N TYR A 196 5.44 -16.42 -11.79
CA TYR A 196 6.16 -15.66 -12.82
C TYR A 196 6.32 -16.50 -14.09
N THR A 197 5.54 -16.18 -15.11
CA THR A 197 5.48 -16.94 -16.37
C THR A 197 5.63 -16.08 -17.60
N LYS A 198 5.69 -14.74 -17.43
CA LYS A 198 5.70 -13.80 -18.55
C LYS A 198 7.05 -13.78 -19.26
N SER A 199 7.01 -13.86 -20.59
CA SER A 199 8.21 -13.65 -21.41
C SER A 199 8.37 -12.18 -21.76
N ILE A 200 9.62 -11.69 -21.75
CA ILE A 200 9.93 -10.34 -22.23
C ILE A 200 9.58 -10.17 -23.72
N ASP A 201 9.59 -11.25 -24.49
CA ASP A 201 9.28 -11.23 -25.91
C ASP A 201 7.84 -10.82 -26.21
N ASP A 202 6.93 -11.05 -25.27
CA ASP A 202 5.50 -10.73 -25.37
C ASP A 202 5.19 -9.27 -24.99
N CYS A 203 6.20 -8.50 -24.58
CA CYS A 203 6.02 -7.16 -24.07
C CYS A 203 6.19 -6.10 -25.16
N SER A 204 5.67 -4.87 -24.90
CA SER A 204 5.84 -3.72 -25.77
C SER A 204 7.31 -3.28 -25.86
N LEU A 205 7.67 -2.62 -26.98
CA LEU A 205 9.05 -2.16 -27.20
C LEU A 205 9.51 -1.19 -26.11
N LEU A 206 8.65 -0.24 -25.71
CA LEU A 206 8.96 0.72 -24.66
C LEU A 206 9.25 0.05 -23.31
N PHE A 207 8.49 -0.98 -22.97
CA PHE A 207 8.74 -1.74 -21.75
C PHE A 207 10.03 -2.57 -21.86
N LYS A 208 10.33 -3.15 -23.03
CA LYS A 208 11.58 -3.88 -23.24
C LYS A 208 12.80 -2.99 -23.00
N ASP A 209 12.80 -1.76 -23.51
CA ASP A 209 13.88 -0.81 -23.27
C ASP A 209 14.05 -0.51 -21.78
N PHE A 210 12.95 -0.26 -21.07
CA PHE A 210 12.97 -0.09 -19.61
C PHE A 210 13.49 -1.34 -18.89
N TYR A 211 13.02 -2.51 -19.28
CA TYR A 211 13.43 -3.77 -18.66
C TYR A 211 14.94 -3.98 -18.74
N TYR A 212 15.55 -3.73 -19.89
CA TYR A 212 17.00 -3.85 -20.05
C TYR A 212 17.76 -2.81 -19.21
N GLN A 213 17.28 -1.57 -19.15
CA GLN A 213 17.85 -0.54 -18.27
C GLN A 213 17.75 -0.95 -16.79
N LEU A 214 16.62 -1.52 -16.38
CA LEU A 214 16.43 -2.03 -15.03
C LEU A 214 17.41 -3.17 -14.73
N LYS A 215 17.51 -4.15 -15.60
CA LYS A 215 18.43 -5.29 -15.45
C LYS A 215 19.89 -4.85 -15.34
N GLU A 216 20.31 -3.92 -16.15
CA GLU A 216 21.66 -3.34 -16.08
C GLU A 216 21.89 -2.62 -14.75
N SER A 217 20.91 -1.81 -14.32
CA SER A 217 20.98 -1.06 -13.07
C SER A 217 21.03 -1.96 -11.84
N PHE A 218 20.32 -3.09 -11.87
CA PHE A 218 20.22 -4.04 -10.75
C PHE A 218 21.17 -5.23 -10.83
N GLN A 219 22.07 -5.28 -11.80
CA GLN A 219 23.02 -6.39 -11.99
C GLN A 219 23.82 -6.72 -10.73
N LYS A 220 24.26 -5.69 -9.98
CA LYS A 220 25.02 -5.90 -8.73
C LYS A 220 24.13 -6.56 -7.65
N VAL A 221 22.89 -6.12 -7.52
CA VAL A 221 21.88 -6.67 -6.60
C VAL A 221 21.64 -8.14 -6.93
N GLU A 222 21.30 -8.44 -8.18
CA GLU A 222 21.02 -9.78 -8.66
C GLU A 222 22.18 -10.73 -8.41
N LYS A 223 23.39 -10.28 -8.69
CA LYS A 223 24.61 -11.08 -8.44
C LYS A 223 24.86 -11.30 -6.95
N TYR A 224 24.71 -10.29 -6.12
CA TYR A 224 24.99 -10.38 -4.68
C TYR A 224 23.99 -11.29 -3.97
N TYR A 225 22.69 -11.11 -4.24
CA TYR A 225 21.63 -11.90 -3.63
C TYR A 225 21.33 -13.21 -4.36
N ARG A 226 21.94 -13.44 -5.55
CA ARG A 226 21.71 -14.61 -6.42
C ARG A 226 20.25 -14.76 -6.81
N ILE A 227 19.66 -13.68 -7.21
CA ILE A 227 18.26 -13.57 -7.67
C ILE A 227 18.24 -13.14 -9.13
N ASP A 228 17.06 -13.25 -9.74
CA ASP A 228 16.72 -12.70 -11.04
C ASP A 228 15.40 -11.94 -10.90
N ILE A 229 15.37 -10.66 -11.30
CA ILE A 229 14.14 -9.86 -11.22
C ILE A 229 13.22 -10.28 -12.37
N PRO A 230 12.02 -10.82 -12.07
CA PRO A 230 11.08 -11.28 -13.09
C PRO A 230 10.52 -10.14 -13.93
N VAL A 231 10.06 -10.48 -15.14
CA VAL A 231 9.43 -9.52 -16.06
C VAL A 231 8.21 -8.84 -15.45
N GLU A 232 7.38 -9.61 -14.74
CA GLU A 232 6.19 -9.11 -14.05
C GLU A 232 6.52 -8.07 -12.99
N GLU A 233 7.57 -8.27 -12.22
CA GLU A 233 7.99 -7.33 -11.17
C GLU A 233 8.60 -6.06 -11.79
N ALA A 234 9.36 -6.20 -12.86
CA ALA A 234 9.84 -5.05 -13.62
C ALA A 234 8.67 -4.24 -14.22
N GLU A 235 7.58 -4.90 -14.62
CA GLU A 235 6.37 -4.23 -15.11
C GLU A 235 5.68 -3.42 -14.00
N TYR A 236 5.61 -3.94 -12.78
CA TYR A 236 5.10 -3.19 -11.62
C TYR A 236 5.94 -1.95 -11.35
N ILE A 237 7.27 -2.07 -11.36
CA ILE A 237 8.18 -0.93 -11.17
C ILE A 237 7.95 0.12 -12.28
N TYR A 238 7.82 -0.31 -13.53
CA TYR A 238 7.55 0.57 -14.66
C TYR A 238 6.23 1.33 -14.51
N MET A 239 5.17 0.61 -14.17
CA MET A 239 3.84 1.20 -13.96
C MET A 239 3.85 2.18 -12.78
N TYR A 240 4.52 1.83 -11.67
CA TYR A 240 4.63 2.69 -10.51
C TYR A 240 5.29 4.03 -10.86
N ILE A 241 6.45 3.99 -11.54
CA ILE A 241 7.16 5.19 -11.97
C ILE A 241 6.30 6.08 -12.88
N ASN A 242 5.56 5.48 -13.83
CA ASN A 242 4.75 6.24 -14.78
C ASN A 242 3.50 6.84 -14.14
N ASN A 243 2.77 6.07 -13.31
CA ASN A 243 1.59 6.55 -12.62
C ASN A 243 1.89 7.74 -11.68
N MET A 244 3.02 7.68 -10.98
CA MET A 244 3.44 8.76 -10.08
C MET A 244 3.89 10.02 -10.83
N LYS A 245 4.44 9.88 -12.05
CA LYS A 245 4.77 11.04 -12.91
C LYS A 245 3.50 11.75 -13.43
N GLU A 246 2.49 10.98 -13.82
CA GLU A 246 1.22 11.54 -14.29
C GLU A 246 0.47 12.29 -13.16
N SER A 247 0.55 11.80 -11.93
CA SER A 247 -0.07 12.46 -10.77
C SER A 247 0.60 13.80 -10.45
N GLN A 248 1.92 13.90 -10.58
CA GLN A 248 2.66 15.14 -10.33
C GLN A 248 2.44 16.20 -11.43
N SER A 249 2.30 15.80 -12.69
CA SER A 249 2.02 16.74 -13.78
C SER A 249 0.64 17.39 -13.70
N ASN A 250 -0.32 16.75 -13.04
CA ASN A 250 -1.66 17.29 -12.85
C ASN A 250 -1.76 18.26 -11.65
N GLU A 251 -0.84 18.20 -10.69
CA GLU A 251 -0.79 19.11 -9.53
C GLU A 251 -0.08 20.44 -9.87
N ASP A 252 0.83 20.42 -10.86
CA ASP A 252 1.55 21.63 -11.32
C ASP A 252 0.70 22.50 -12.28
N ASP A 253 -0.43 22.00 -12.78
CA ASP A 253 -1.32 22.69 -13.72
C ASP A 253 -2.60 23.29 -13.05
N GLU A 254 -2.81 23.14 -11.72
CA GLU A 254 -3.87 23.76 -10.93
C GLU A 254 -3.32 24.92 -10.08
#